data_0ae7bd21fcc7ea054742d146cc3fed00
#
_entry.id   0ae7bd21fcc7ea054742d146cc3fed00
#
_cell.length_a   1.000
_cell.length_b   1.000
_cell.length_c   1.000
_cell.angle_alpha   90.00
_cell.angle_beta   90.00
_cell.angle_gamma   90.00
#
_symmetry.space_group_name_H-M   'P 1'
#
loop_
_entity.id
_entity.type
_entity.pdbx_description
1 polymer ?
#
loop_
_entity_poly.entity_id
_entity_poly.type
_entity_poly.pdbx_seq_one_letter_code
_entity_poly.pdbx_strand_id
1 'polypeptide(L)'
;MKLQISNCKKAAVQDGMIGLFFEDINYAADGGLYAEMIENRSFSFVDCYGDVGDYYTKPAWGYGWNATKECGEGRLEYVTGSPISRVNPWYLRFTAQDAGQGFWNKAYDGIYLEKGKTYTVRFYARAAQYPEGDITVQVTKDGRICAQAEVSCIHAPEKTWQKWNLYEAVLEAGETIRNGRFTISLTKPGTVEFDLISMMPDDAVAGVFRKDLFDLLKGLHPGFLRFPGGCIIEGNTLENRYRWKESVGDIKDRRTNFNRWAVHLTSEENGWHTQYSHYNQTLGIGFYEYFLLCELIGAKPLPVLNVGLACQFQSYELVEMDEPEFQEFLQDAVDLIEFANGPVDSTWGSVRAKMGHPEPFGLTMVGIGNEQWQTEKIDFFGRYQAFEKAIHAKYPEIKLIGSAGPDITSERYDKAWEFYNCLLYTSDAADDL
;
A
#
# COMPACT_ATOMS: atom_id res chain seq x y z
N MET A 1 42.62 3.61 -11.86
CA MET A 1 42.05 4.93 -11.59
C MET A 1 42.00 5.11 -10.09
N LYS A 2 42.53 6.20 -9.53
CA LYS A 2 42.44 6.49 -8.09
C LYS A 2 41.37 7.61 -7.92
N LEU A 3 40.33 7.33 -7.17
CA LEU A 3 39.35 8.33 -6.75
C LEU A 3 39.85 8.99 -5.47
N GLN A 4 39.98 10.30 -5.47
CA GLN A 4 40.34 11.06 -4.28
C GLN A 4 39.15 11.92 -3.87
N ILE A 5 38.60 11.63 -2.70
CA ILE A 5 37.51 12.38 -2.09
C ILE A 5 38.11 13.39 -1.11
N SER A 6 37.80 14.67 -1.29
CA SER A 6 38.24 15.75 -0.40
C SER A 6 37.03 16.39 0.30
N ASN A 7 37.23 16.89 1.51
CA ASN A 7 36.22 17.66 2.26
C ASN A 7 36.05 19.10 1.80
N CYS A 8 36.68 19.49 0.67
CA CYS A 8 36.58 20.85 0.14
C CYS A 8 35.22 21.03 -0.53
N LYS A 9 34.35 21.82 0.07
CA LYS A 9 33.08 22.24 -0.52
C LYS A 9 33.36 23.16 -1.72
N LYS A 10 33.07 22.68 -2.94
CA LYS A 10 33.30 23.47 -4.17
C LYS A 10 32.06 24.24 -4.64
N ALA A 11 30.87 23.71 -4.33
CA ALA A 11 29.61 24.35 -4.67
C ALA A 11 28.53 23.87 -3.68
N ALA A 12 27.42 24.60 -3.56
CA ALA A 12 26.22 24.13 -2.94
C ALA A 12 25.51 23.16 -3.90
N VAL A 13 24.93 22.08 -3.38
CA VAL A 13 24.00 21.25 -4.13
C VAL A 13 22.69 22.03 -4.26
N GLN A 14 22.15 22.08 -5.45
CA GLN A 14 20.87 22.75 -5.70
C GLN A 14 19.74 22.00 -4.96
N ASP A 15 18.82 22.73 -4.36
CA ASP A 15 17.66 22.16 -3.70
C ASP A 15 16.86 21.29 -4.69
N GLY A 16 16.51 20.09 -4.26
CA GLY A 16 15.79 19.14 -5.11
C GLY A 16 16.64 18.35 -6.09
N MET A 17 17.97 18.52 -6.09
CA MET A 17 18.87 17.74 -6.96
C MET A 17 18.92 16.26 -6.59
N ILE A 18 18.78 15.93 -5.32
CA ILE A 18 18.79 14.55 -4.81
C ILE A 18 17.45 14.25 -4.17
N GLY A 19 16.78 13.23 -4.65
CA GLY A 19 15.53 12.73 -4.11
C GLY A 19 15.57 11.23 -3.89
N LEU A 20 14.48 10.70 -3.39
CA LEU A 20 14.27 9.27 -3.22
C LEU A 20 13.19 8.80 -4.19
N PHE A 21 13.32 7.57 -4.60
CA PHE A 21 12.29 6.81 -5.32
C PHE A 21 11.85 5.65 -4.44
N PHE A 22 10.54 5.59 -4.20
CA PHE A 22 9.92 4.47 -3.50
C PHE A 22 9.03 3.71 -4.47
N GLU A 23 9.24 2.42 -4.58
CA GLU A 23 8.34 1.51 -5.26
C GLU A 23 7.89 0.43 -4.28
N ASP A 24 6.58 0.23 -4.20
CA ASP A 24 5.99 -0.80 -3.34
C ASP A 24 6.16 -2.19 -3.97
N ILE A 25 7.36 -2.72 -3.84
CA ILE A 25 7.82 -4.01 -4.39
C ILE A 25 8.56 -4.80 -3.30
N ASN A 26 8.42 -6.13 -3.28
CA ASN A 26 9.15 -7.03 -2.37
C ASN A 26 9.04 -6.63 -0.88
N TYR A 27 7.84 -6.50 -0.34
CA TYR A 27 7.63 -6.05 1.04
C TYR A 27 8.18 -4.64 1.33
N ALA A 28 8.18 -3.74 0.35
CA ALA A 28 8.67 -2.38 0.60
C ALA A 28 7.72 -1.58 1.50
N ALA A 29 6.42 -1.66 1.25
CA ALA A 29 5.39 -1.09 2.13
C ALA A 29 4.94 -2.12 3.16
N ASP A 30 4.09 -3.07 2.78
CA ASP A 30 3.66 -4.17 3.65
C ASP A 30 4.86 -5.05 4.03
N GLY A 31 5.10 -5.23 5.33
CA GLY A 31 6.28 -5.94 5.85
C GLY A 31 7.58 -5.14 5.87
N GLY A 32 7.56 -3.90 5.36
CA GLY A 32 8.68 -2.97 5.30
C GLY A 32 8.41 -1.67 6.04
N LEU A 33 8.15 -0.59 5.29
CA LEU A 33 7.94 0.74 5.87
C LEU A 33 6.63 0.86 6.67
N TYR A 34 5.60 0.13 6.28
CA TYR A 34 4.36 0.04 7.04
C TYR A 34 4.60 -0.74 8.34
N ALA A 35 4.20 -0.14 9.46
CA ALA A 35 4.43 -0.72 10.78
C ALA A 35 3.53 -1.92 11.10
N GLU A 36 2.59 -2.28 10.22
CA GLU A 36 1.72 -3.45 10.37
C GLU A 36 2.54 -4.74 10.42
N MET A 37 2.31 -5.53 11.48
CA MET A 37 3.05 -6.76 11.74
C MET A 37 2.30 -8.01 11.24
N ILE A 38 1.00 -7.90 10.93
CA ILE A 38 0.15 -9.01 10.51
C ILE A 38 0.10 -9.08 9.00
N GLU A 39 0.51 -10.21 8.44
CA GLU A 39 0.43 -10.49 7.02
C GLU A 39 -0.98 -10.95 6.64
N ASN A 40 -1.49 -10.50 5.46
CA ASN A 40 -2.85 -10.81 5.00
C ASN A 40 -3.94 -10.50 6.04
N ARG A 41 -3.87 -9.32 6.64
CA ARG A 41 -4.75 -8.89 7.74
C ARG A 41 -6.24 -8.84 7.41
N SER A 42 -6.58 -8.64 6.13
CA SER A 42 -7.95 -8.55 5.60
C SER A 42 -8.45 -9.85 4.96
N PHE A 43 -7.66 -10.92 5.03
CA PHE A 43 -7.97 -12.22 4.42
C PHE A 43 -8.23 -12.18 2.90
N SER A 44 -7.90 -11.08 2.24
CA SER A 44 -8.20 -10.85 0.82
C SER A 44 -7.29 -11.65 -0.11
N PHE A 45 -6.12 -12.05 0.36
CA PHE A 45 -5.14 -12.83 -0.41
C PHE A 45 -5.34 -14.33 -0.14
N VAL A 46 -6.42 -14.89 -0.70
CA VAL A 46 -6.81 -16.28 -0.45
C VAL A 46 -6.09 -17.30 -1.31
N ASP A 47 -5.60 -16.88 -2.48
CA ASP A 47 -4.96 -17.73 -3.47
C ASP A 47 -3.60 -17.14 -3.87
N CYS A 48 -2.62 -17.26 -2.97
CA CYS A 48 -1.27 -16.77 -3.16
C CYS A 48 -0.26 -17.91 -3.11
N TYR A 49 0.78 -17.80 -3.93
CA TYR A 49 1.98 -18.60 -3.74
C TYR A 49 2.72 -18.13 -2.47
N GLY A 50 3.20 -19.09 -1.70
CA GLY A 50 3.81 -18.88 -0.40
C GLY A 50 5.09 -18.02 -0.41
N ASP A 51 5.86 -18.14 0.64
CA ASP A 51 7.04 -17.31 0.94
C ASP A 51 8.06 -17.15 -0.18
N VAL A 52 8.86 -16.08 -0.08
CA VAL A 52 9.97 -15.73 -1.00
C VAL A 52 10.95 -16.88 -1.30
N GLY A 53 10.97 -17.94 -0.50
CA GLY A 53 11.74 -19.16 -0.77
C GLY A 53 11.00 -20.21 -1.58
N ASP A 54 9.70 -20.10 -1.73
CA ASP A 54 8.82 -21.15 -2.26
C ASP A 54 8.15 -20.76 -3.59
N TYR A 55 8.86 -20.10 -4.49
CA TYR A 55 8.37 -19.62 -5.79
C TYR A 55 7.64 -20.68 -6.64
N TYR A 56 7.75 -21.95 -6.31
CA TYR A 56 7.22 -23.07 -7.10
C TYR A 56 6.30 -23.98 -6.31
N THR A 57 5.99 -23.65 -5.06
CA THR A 57 5.03 -24.44 -4.29
C THR A 57 3.59 -24.02 -4.63
N LYS A 58 2.68 -24.98 -4.48
CA LYS A 58 1.26 -24.77 -4.77
C LYS A 58 0.69 -23.58 -3.97
N PRO A 59 -0.29 -22.85 -4.53
CA PRO A 59 -0.98 -21.80 -3.78
C PRO A 59 -1.43 -22.33 -2.42
N ALA A 60 -1.05 -21.64 -1.35
CA ALA A 60 -1.56 -21.94 -0.04
C ALA A 60 -2.91 -21.24 0.09
N TRP A 61 -3.99 -22.02 0.07
CA TRP A 61 -5.30 -21.47 0.38
C TRP A 61 -5.28 -20.86 1.78
N GLY A 62 -5.63 -19.58 1.86
CA GLY A 62 -5.62 -18.88 3.14
C GLY A 62 -4.26 -18.41 3.62
N TYR A 63 -3.45 -17.93 2.70
CA TYR A 63 -2.11 -17.41 2.96
C TYR A 63 -1.99 -16.58 4.25
N GLY A 64 -0.95 -16.85 5.02
CA GLY A 64 -0.61 -16.14 6.27
C GLY A 64 -1.26 -16.71 7.53
N TRP A 65 -2.37 -17.45 7.43
CA TRP A 65 -3.15 -17.91 8.59
C TRP A 65 -3.25 -19.42 8.67
N ASN A 66 -3.09 -19.94 9.89
CA ASN A 66 -3.15 -21.38 10.17
C ASN A 66 -3.88 -21.65 11.50
N ALA A 67 -4.57 -22.80 11.58
CA ALA A 67 -5.11 -23.27 12.85
C ALA A 67 -3.99 -23.76 13.79
N THR A 68 -4.17 -23.59 15.09
CA THR A 68 -3.21 -24.09 16.09
C THR A 68 -3.38 -25.59 16.31
N LYS A 69 -2.27 -26.34 16.21
CA LYS A 69 -2.25 -27.79 16.50
C LYS A 69 -2.06 -28.10 17.98
N GLU A 70 -1.48 -27.16 18.72
CA GLU A 70 -1.13 -27.36 20.13
C GLU A 70 -2.35 -27.49 21.05
N CYS A 71 -3.50 -26.93 20.66
CA CYS A 71 -4.75 -26.96 21.43
C CYS A 71 -5.84 -27.81 20.76
N GLY A 72 -5.49 -28.69 19.80
CA GLY A 72 -6.44 -29.31 18.89
C GLY A 72 -6.81 -28.37 17.74
N GLU A 73 -7.11 -28.95 16.59
CA GLU A 73 -7.41 -28.16 15.39
C GLU A 73 -8.84 -27.63 15.44
N GLY A 74 -9.02 -26.32 15.62
CA GLY A 74 -10.26 -25.66 15.29
C GLY A 74 -10.46 -25.61 13.77
N ARG A 75 -11.66 -25.29 13.31
CA ARG A 75 -11.99 -25.17 11.90
C ARG A 75 -11.83 -23.72 11.45
N LEU A 76 -10.94 -23.51 10.49
CA LEU A 76 -10.65 -22.22 9.89
C LEU A 76 -11.21 -22.18 8.46
N GLU A 77 -12.03 -21.18 8.16
CA GLU A 77 -12.70 -21.04 6.86
C GLU A 77 -12.60 -19.60 6.37
N TYR A 78 -12.25 -19.44 5.09
CA TYR A 78 -12.37 -18.16 4.39
C TYR A 78 -13.76 -18.08 3.77
N VAL A 79 -14.48 -17.03 4.10
CA VAL A 79 -15.89 -16.89 3.72
C VAL A 79 -16.17 -15.50 3.15
N THR A 80 -17.22 -15.42 2.33
CA THR A 80 -17.80 -14.20 1.80
C THR A 80 -19.29 -14.13 2.17
N GLY A 81 -19.97 -13.07 1.83
CA GLY A 81 -21.43 -13.00 1.96
C GLY A 81 -21.90 -11.82 2.81
N SER A 82 -21.25 -11.54 3.94
CA SER A 82 -21.57 -10.37 4.78
C SER A 82 -20.28 -9.70 5.27
N PRO A 83 -19.39 -9.25 4.39
CA PRO A 83 -18.12 -8.65 4.75
C PRO A 83 -18.33 -7.30 5.45
N ILE A 84 -17.29 -6.81 6.13
CA ILE A 84 -17.27 -5.46 6.68
C ILE A 84 -17.16 -4.41 5.56
N SER A 85 -16.45 -4.74 4.49
CA SER A 85 -16.32 -3.92 3.29
C SER A 85 -16.62 -4.70 2.03
N ARG A 86 -17.28 -4.06 1.06
CA ARG A 86 -17.61 -4.69 -0.23
C ARG A 86 -16.38 -4.80 -1.16
N VAL A 87 -15.38 -3.95 -0.97
CA VAL A 87 -14.17 -3.96 -1.80
C VAL A 87 -13.21 -5.08 -1.40
N ASN A 88 -13.29 -5.54 -0.14
CA ASN A 88 -12.54 -6.68 0.40
C ASN A 88 -13.55 -7.70 0.95
N PRO A 89 -14.10 -8.58 0.10
CA PRO A 89 -15.26 -9.39 0.47
C PRO A 89 -14.95 -10.61 1.35
N TRP A 90 -13.68 -10.95 1.51
CA TRP A 90 -13.24 -12.09 2.28
C TRP A 90 -13.08 -11.76 3.76
N TYR A 91 -13.44 -12.68 4.62
CA TYR A 91 -13.19 -12.64 6.05
C TYR A 91 -13.01 -14.05 6.60
N LEU A 92 -12.46 -14.18 7.79
CA LEU A 92 -12.18 -15.45 8.44
C LEU A 92 -13.35 -15.86 9.33
N ARG A 93 -13.77 -17.13 9.23
CA ARG A 93 -14.63 -17.78 10.21
C ARG A 93 -13.82 -18.84 10.94
N PHE A 94 -13.75 -18.74 12.26
CA PHE A 94 -13.09 -19.72 13.09
C PHE A 94 -14.09 -20.39 14.03
N THR A 95 -14.10 -21.73 14.06
CA THR A 95 -14.93 -22.54 14.94
C THR A 95 -14.04 -23.34 15.88
N ALA A 96 -14.12 -23.05 17.18
CA ALA A 96 -13.51 -23.83 18.25
C ALA A 96 -14.48 -24.90 18.72
N GLN A 97 -14.00 -26.13 18.84
CA GLN A 97 -14.74 -27.25 19.48
C GLN A 97 -14.45 -27.32 20.98
N ASP A 98 -13.22 -26.91 21.36
CA ASP A 98 -12.74 -26.88 22.73
C ASP A 98 -12.18 -25.50 23.09
N ALA A 99 -12.21 -25.18 24.39
CA ALA A 99 -11.59 -23.97 24.91
C ALA A 99 -10.09 -23.91 24.62
N GLY A 100 -9.59 -22.73 24.25
CA GLY A 100 -8.18 -22.49 23.95
C GLY A 100 -7.78 -22.80 22.50
N GLN A 101 -8.66 -23.37 21.70
CA GLN A 101 -8.42 -23.51 20.27
C GLN A 101 -8.35 -22.16 19.60
N GLY A 102 -7.46 -22.01 18.60
CA GLY A 102 -7.20 -20.74 17.95
C GLY A 102 -6.54 -20.89 16.58
N PHE A 103 -6.14 -19.76 16.04
CA PHE A 103 -5.43 -19.65 14.78
C PHE A 103 -4.30 -18.62 14.91
N TRP A 104 -3.30 -18.73 14.06
CA TRP A 104 -2.09 -17.96 14.19
C TRP A 104 -1.62 -17.39 12.85
N ASN A 105 -0.85 -16.31 12.95
CA ASN A 105 -0.16 -15.65 11.86
C ASN A 105 1.35 -15.62 12.15
N LYS A 106 2.16 -15.94 11.18
CA LYS A 106 3.62 -15.90 11.32
C LYS A 106 4.21 -14.52 11.03
N ALA A 107 3.37 -13.56 10.62
CA ALA A 107 3.82 -12.30 10.07
C ALA A 107 4.69 -12.47 8.82
N TYR A 108 5.44 -11.44 8.45
CA TYR A 108 6.29 -11.44 7.25
C TYR A 108 7.56 -12.29 7.42
N ASP A 109 8.15 -12.31 8.62
CA ASP A 109 9.30 -13.17 9.00
C ASP A 109 9.29 -13.42 10.51
N GLY A 110 8.14 -13.71 11.07
CA GLY A 110 7.92 -13.84 12.49
C GLY A 110 7.76 -12.51 13.22
N ILE A 111 7.02 -12.55 14.34
CA ILE A 111 6.80 -11.36 15.18
C ILE A 111 8.08 -11.01 15.94
N TYR A 112 8.49 -9.75 15.84
CA TYR A 112 9.52 -9.16 16.67
C TYR A 112 8.88 -8.39 17.83
N LEU A 113 9.26 -8.71 19.06
CA LEU A 113 8.92 -7.92 20.25
C LEU A 113 10.18 -7.38 20.89
N GLU A 114 10.11 -6.17 21.40
CA GLU A 114 11.16 -5.55 22.20
C GLU A 114 10.65 -5.37 23.63
N LYS A 115 11.43 -5.87 24.60
CA LYS A 115 11.06 -5.83 26.02
C LYS A 115 10.69 -4.43 26.49
N GLY A 116 9.53 -4.33 27.14
CA GLY A 116 8.99 -3.09 27.68
C GLY A 116 8.28 -2.19 26.68
N LYS A 117 8.23 -2.57 25.38
CA LYS A 117 7.37 -1.90 24.40
C LYS A 117 5.96 -2.47 24.42
N THR A 118 5.03 -1.65 24.01
CA THR A 118 3.63 -1.99 23.83
C THR A 118 3.27 -2.08 22.34
N TYR A 119 2.28 -2.91 22.07
CA TYR A 119 1.78 -3.20 20.73
C TYR A 119 0.27 -3.20 20.77
N THR A 120 -0.34 -2.35 19.98
CA THR A 120 -1.79 -2.30 19.87
C THR A 120 -2.30 -3.31 18.84
N VAL A 121 -3.16 -4.21 19.29
CA VAL A 121 -3.88 -5.17 18.45
C VAL A 121 -5.28 -4.65 18.21
N ARG A 122 -5.72 -4.61 16.96
CA ARG A 122 -7.08 -4.25 16.55
C ARG A 122 -7.63 -5.31 15.61
N PHE A 123 -8.90 -5.62 15.74
CA PHE A 123 -9.59 -6.50 14.81
C PHE A 123 -11.09 -6.24 14.84
N TYR A 124 -11.73 -6.46 13.71
CA TYR A 124 -13.16 -6.56 13.69
C TYR A 124 -13.57 -8.00 13.94
N ALA A 125 -14.57 -8.18 14.80
CA ALA A 125 -15.16 -9.50 15.03
C ALA A 125 -16.66 -9.41 15.21
N ARG A 126 -17.32 -10.55 14.92
CA ARG A 126 -18.71 -10.79 15.29
C ARG A 126 -18.88 -12.26 15.65
N ALA A 127 -19.72 -12.50 16.65
CA ALA A 127 -20.04 -13.84 17.05
C ALA A 127 -21.10 -14.43 16.11
N ALA A 128 -20.78 -15.49 15.39
CA ALA A 128 -21.77 -16.25 14.61
C ALA A 128 -22.55 -17.22 15.51
N GLN A 129 -21.84 -17.92 16.41
CA GLN A 129 -22.36 -18.83 17.42
C GLN A 129 -21.42 -18.87 18.62
N TYR A 130 -21.27 -17.74 19.31
CA TYR A 130 -20.37 -17.60 20.46
C TYR A 130 -21.08 -16.80 21.57
N PRO A 131 -22.04 -17.42 22.29
CA PRO A 131 -22.93 -16.70 23.22
C PRO A 131 -22.23 -16.19 24.47
N GLU A 132 -21.15 -16.86 24.88
CA GLU A 132 -20.40 -16.55 26.12
C GLU A 132 -18.93 -16.93 25.92
N GLY A 133 -18.02 -15.98 26.03
CA GLY A 133 -16.59 -16.24 26.00
C GLY A 133 -15.78 -15.00 25.64
N ASP A 134 -14.51 -15.06 25.91
CA ASP A 134 -13.54 -14.03 25.60
C ASP A 134 -12.63 -14.49 24.47
N ILE A 135 -11.93 -13.53 23.88
CA ILE A 135 -10.90 -13.76 22.87
C ILE A 135 -9.57 -13.50 23.54
N THR A 136 -8.66 -14.47 23.49
CA THR A 136 -7.27 -14.26 23.90
C THR A 136 -6.44 -13.91 22.70
N VAL A 137 -5.69 -12.80 22.77
CA VAL A 137 -4.67 -12.42 21.82
C VAL A 137 -3.30 -12.56 22.44
N GLN A 138 -2.38 -13.21 21.76
CA GLN A 138 -1.06 -13.48 22.33
C GLN A 138 0.04 -13.55 21.27
N VAL A 139 1.27 -13.29 21.70
CA VAL A 139 2.47 -13.61 20.94
C VAL A 139 3.21 -14.71 21.68
N THR A 140 3.50 -15.79 20.97
CA THR A 140 4.21 -16.94 21.50
C THR A 140 5.51 -17.20 20.78
N LYS A 141 6.48 -17.80 21.47
CA LYS A 141 7.71 -18.33 20.90
C LYS A 141 8.09 -19.61 21.58
N ASP A 142 8.33 -20.66 20.79
CA ASP A 142 8.76 -21.98 21.29
C ASP A 142 7.84 -22.50 22.40
N GLY A 143 6.51 -22.32 22.24
CA GLY A 143 5.48 -22.73 23.21
C GLY A 143 5.34 -21.82 24.45
N ARG A 144 6.14 -20.75 24.57
CA ARG A 144 6.03 -19.78 25.66
C ARG A 144 5.25 -18.55 25.25
N ILE A 145 4.44 -18.04 26.16
CA ILE A 145 3.72 -16.77 25.98
C ILE A 145 4.70 -15.62 26.29
N CYS A 146 4.91 -14.73 25.34
CA CYS A 146 5.79 -13.57 25.44
C CYS A 146 5.03 -12.26 25.65
N ALA A 147 3.78 -12.20 25.20
CA ALA A 147 2.82 -11.13 25.49
C ALA A 147 1.42 -11.68 25.33
N GLN A 148 0.47 -11.23 26.15
CA GLN A 148 -0.92 -11.67 26.11
C GLN A 148 -1.87 -10.59 26.61
N ALA A 149 -3.07 -10.56 26.04
CA ALA A 149 -4.20 -9.81 26.54
C ALA A 149 -5.52 -10.58 26.27
N GLU A 150 -6.54 -10.29 27.05
CA GLU A 150 -7.89 -10.81 26.86
C GLU A 150 -8.83 -9.69 26.40
N VAL A 151 -9.69 -10.03 25.46
CA VAL A 151 -10.71 -9.13 24.91
C VAL A 151 -12.07 -9.73 25.26
N SER A 152 -12.80 -9.05 26.14
CA SER A 152 -14.13 -9.47 26.56
C SER A 152 -15.15 -9.17 25.47
N CYS A 153 -15.80 -10.21 24.97
CA CYS A 153 -16.87 -10.12 23.96
C CYS A 153 -18.28 -10.07 24.57
N ILE A 154 -18.41 -10.26 25.88
CA ILE A 154 -19.65 -10.63 26.56
C ILE A 154 -20.57 -9.43 26.87
N HIS A 155 -20.09 -8.21 26.84
CA HIS A 155 -20.87 -7.05 27.31
C HIS A 155 -21.66 -6.32 26.23
N ALA A 156 -21.72 -6.86 25.01
CA ALA A 156 -22.56 -6.31 23.97
C ALA A 156 -24.03 -6.75 24.22
N PRO A 157 -25.01 -5.83 24.19
CA PRO A 157 -26.43 -6.21 24.24
C PRO A 157 -26.73 -7.23 23.14
N GLU A 158 -27.61 -8.21 23.44
CA GLU A 158 -27.91 -9.41 22.61
C GLU A 158 -28.07 -9.23 21.09
N LYS A 159 -28.22 -8.01 20.61
CA LYS A 159 -28.34 -7.69 19.16
C LYS A 159 -27.11 -7.06 18.52
N THR A 160 -26.08 -6.70 19.27
CA THR A 160 -24.90 -6.01 18.73
C THR A 160 -23.76 -6.97 18.36
N TRP A 161 -23.68 -8.12 18.98
CA TRP A 161 -22.65 -9.12 18.70
C TRP A 161 -22.80 -9.83 17.34
N GLN A 162 -23.95 -9.74 16.69
CA GLN A 162 -24.16 -10.21 15.31
C GLN A 162 -23.66 -9.21 14.26
N LYS A 163 -23.26 -8.00 14.69
CA LYS A 163 -22.68 -6.98 13.82
C LYS A 163 -21.16 -6.98 13.99
N TRP A 164 -20.48 -6.52 12.96
CA TRP A 164 -19.06 -6.25 13.07
C TRP A 164 -18.80 -5.18 14.13
N ASN A 165 -17.97 -5.50 15.10
CA ASN A 165 -17.51 -4.59 16.13
C ASN A 165 -15.98 -4.53 16.08
N LEU A 166 -15.43 -3.32 16.30
CA LEU A 166 -14.00 -3.13 16.46
C LEU A 166 -13.61 -3.45 17.90
N TYR A 167 -12.62 -4.31 18.06
CA TYR A 167 -12.01 -4.64 19.35
C TYR A 167 -10.55 -4.18 19.35
N GLU A 168 -10.08 -3.83 20.54
CA GLU A 168 -8.71 -3.39 20.76
C GLU A 168 -8.15 -4.07 22.00
N ALA A 169 -6.86 -4.45 21.94
CA ALA A 169 -6.08 -4.95 23.05
C ALA A 169 -4.66 -4.39 22.97
N VAL A 170 -4.03 -4.20 24.12
CA VAL A 170 -2.62 -3.79 24.21
C VAL A 170 -1.80 -4.94 24.77
N LEU A 171 -0.77 -5.33 24.01
CA LEU A 171 0.20 -6.34 24.42
C LEU A 171 1.46 -5.64 24.94
N GLU A 172 1.85 -5.93 26.19
CA GLU A 172 3.14 -5.49 26.74
C GLU A 172 4.16 -6.62 26.58
N ALA A 173 5.30 -6.32 25.97
CA ALA A 173 6.35 -7.29 25.76
C ALA A 173 7.18 -7.53 27.02
N GLY A 174 7.08 -8.69 27.62
CA GLY A 174 7.85 -9.10 28.79
C GLY A 174 9.32 -9.38 28.49
N GLU A 175 9.64 -9.73 27.25
CA GLU A 175 10.99 -10.06 26.77
C GLU A 175 11.19 -9.62 25.33
N THR A 176 12.45 -9.48 24.90
CA THR A 176 12.79 -9.24 23.49
C THR A 176 12.87 -10.59 22.78
N ILE A 177 12.07 -10.75 21.73
CA ILE A 177 12.05 -11.96 20.91
C ILE A 177 12.11 -11.64 19.41
N ARG A 178 12.56 -12.64 18.64
CA ARG A 178 12.43 -12.71 17.17
C ARG A 178 11.69 -13.99 16.81
N ASN A 179 11.06 -13.99 15.65
CA ASN A 179 10.34 -15.16 15.10
C ASN A 179 9.22 -15.66 16.03
N GLY A 180 8.49 -14.73 16.67
CA GLY A 180 7.27 -15.03 17.41
C GLY A 180 6.11 -15.33 16.48
N ARG A 181 5.04 -15.93 17.02
CA ARG A 181 3.76 -16.15 16.36
C ARG A 181 2.68 -15.32 17.03
N PHE A 182 1.94 -14.59 16.25
CA PHE A 182 0.70 -13.97 16.72
C PHE A 182 -0.43 -15.00 16.70
N THR A 183 -1.17 -15.10 17.78
CA THR A 183 -2.24 -16.08 17.93
C THR A 183 -3.51 -15.43 18.49
N ILE A 184 -4.65 -15.82 17.94
CA ILE A 184 -5.97 -15.53 18.50
C ILE A 184 -6.62 -16.86 18.88
N SER A 185 -7.17 -16.96 20.09
CA SER A 185 -7.87 -18.16 20.56
C SER A 185 -9.17 -17.80 21.27
N LEU A 186 -10.12 -18.75 21.25
CA LEU A 186 -11.40 -18.63 21.93
C LEU A 186 -11.32 -19.30 23.30
N THR A 187 -11.79 -18.61 24.34
CA THR A 187 -11.78 -19.16 25.71
C THR A 187 -12.86 -20.21 25.96
N LYS A 188 -13.81 -20.31 25.02
CA LYS A 188 -14.91 -21.33 25.04
C LYS A 188 -15.19 -21.85 23.65
N PRO A 189 -15.82 -23.02 23.50
CA PRO A 189 -16.30 -23.50 22.20
C PRO A 189 -17.28 -22.53 21.55
N GLY A 190 -17.20 -22.42 20.21
CA GLY A 190 -18.12 -21.59 19.44
C GLY A 190 -17.53 -21.13 18.14
N THR A 191 -18.26 -20.26 17.43
CA THR A 191 -17.86 -19.73 16.12
C THR A 191 -17.83 -18.20 16.15
N VAL A 192 -16.69 -17.63 15.78
CA VAL A 192 -16.48 -16.18 15.64
C VAL A 192 -15.95 -15.91 14.26
N GLU A 193 -16.40 -14.81 13.68
CA GLU A 193 -15.89 -14.28 12.41
C GLU A 193 -15.00 -13.08 12.68
N PHE A 194 -13.87 -12.99 11.92
CA PHE A 194 -12.84 -11.98 12.08
C PHE A 194 -12.54 -11.30 10.77
N ASP A 195 -12.18 -10.01 10.84
CA ASP A 195 -11.69 -9.26 9.71
C ASP A 195 -10.71 -8.17 10.16
N LEU A 196 -9.83 -7.72 9.26
CA LEU A 196 -8.86 -6.63 9.47
C LEU A 196 -8.09 -6.76 10.78
N ILE A 197 -7.48 -7.91 10.99
CA ILE A 197 -6.63 -8.15 12.16
C ILE A 197 -5.31 -7.41 11.97
N SER A 198 -4.98 -6.54 12.91
CA SER A 198 -3.82 -5.66 12.91
C SER A 198 -3.06 -5.77 14.22
N MET A 199 -1.75 -5.71 14.16
CA MET A 199 -0.87 -5.54 15.32
C MET A 199 0.23 -4.56 14.96
N MET A 200 0.27 -3.43 15.66
CA MET A 200 1.23 -2.36 15.39
C MET A 200 1.98 -1.95 16.65
N PRO A 201 3.29 -1.64 16.55
CA PRO A 201 4.04 -1.08 17.67
C PRO A 201 3.53 0.33 17.99
N ASP A 202 3.42 0.67 19.29
CA ASP A 202 2.89 1.97 19.71
C ASP A 202 3.87 3.13 19.45
N ASP A 203 5.12 2.83 19.08
CA ASP A 203 6.10 3.83 18.65
C ASP A 203 6.12 4.04 17.12
N ALA A 204 5.17 3.47 16.39
CA ALA A 204 5.02 3.73 14.96
C ALA A 204 4.83 5.23 14.69
N VAL A 205 5.66 5.80 13.81
CA VAL A 205 5.59 7.23 13.51
C VAL A 205 4.28 7.53 12.77
N ALA A 206 3.56 8.53 13.28
CA ALA A 206 2.21 8.89 12.85
C ALA A 206 1.21 7.70 12.88
N GLY A 207 1.48 6.65 13.68
CA GLY A 207 0.66 5.44 13.73
C GLY A 207 0.70 4.59 12.46
N VAL A 208 1.68 4.81 11.57
CA VAL A 208 1.78 4.18 10.24
C VAL A 208 3.17 3.62 9.98
N PHE A 209 4.22 4.42 10.19
CA PHE A 209 5.55 4.09 9.69
C PHE A 209 6.41 3.40 10.75
N ARG A 210 7.10 2.36 10.34
CA ARG A 210 8.14 1.75 11.17
C ARG A 210 9.20 2.77 11.52
N LYS A 211 9.38 2.97 12.82
CA LYS A 211 10.24 4.03 13.35
C LYS A 211 11.69 3.93 12.87
N ASP A 212 12.27 2.72 12.85
CA ASP A 212 13.65 2.48 12.43
C ASP A 212 13.88 2.88 10.96
N LEU A 213 12.98 2.50 10.05
CA LEU A 213 13.06 2.85 8.63
C LEU A 213 12.74 4.32 8.38
N PHE A 214 11.75 4.85 9.09
CA PHE A 214 11.42 6.28 9.02
C PHE A 214 12.60 7.17 9.41
N ASP A 215 13.28 6.85 10.52
CA ASP A 215 14.42 7.64 11.00
C ASP A 215 15.58 7.60 9.98
N LEU A 216 15.81 6.47 9.31
CA LEU A 216 16.80 6.36 8.23
C LEU A 216 16.43 7.23 7.03
N LEU A 217 15.17 7.16 6.55
CA LEU A 217 14.70 7.97 5.43
C LEU A 217 14.80 9.47 5.74
N LYS A 218 14.39 9.89 6.93
CA LYS A 218 14.50 11.26 7.38
C LYS A 218 15.96 11.74 7.45
N GLY A 219 16.86 10.86 7.90
CA GLY A 219 18.31 11.14 7.99
C GLY A 219 18.99 11.35 6.63
N LEU A 220 18.37 10.92 5.52
CA LEU A 220 18.88 11.15 4.16
C LEU A 220 18.63 12.57 3.65
N HIS A 221 17.71 13.32 4.29
CA HIS A 221 17.33 14.68 3.89
C HIS A 221 17.00 14.81 2.40
N PRO A 222 16.09 14.02 1.84
CA PRO A 222 15.79 14.05 0.41
C PRO A 222 15.07 15.34 0.01
N GLY A 223 15.39 15.88 -1.16
CA GLY A 223 14.71 17.06 -1.70
C GLY A 223 13.30 16.73 -2.21
N PHE A 224 13.08 15.51 -2.65
CA PHE A 224 11.76 14.98 -3.05
C PHE A 224 11.64 13.48 -2.81
N LEU A 225 10.42 12.98 -2.79
CA LEU A 225 10.09 11.55 -2.80
C LEU A 225 9.17 11.27 -3.98
N ARG A 226 9.62 10.44 -4.93
CA ARG A 226 8.82 9.91 -6.03
C ARG A 226 8.14 8.62 -5.59
N PHE A 227 6.83 8.55 -5.74
CA PHE A 227 5.99 7.43 -5.28
C PHE A 227 4.75 7.24 -6.18
N PRO A 228 3.97 6.15 -6.06
CA PRO A 228 4.16 4.96 -5.22
C PRO A 228 5.10 3.95 -5.86
N GLY A 229 5.65 4.25 -7.02
CA GLY A 229 6.58 3.40 -7.74
C GLY A 229 6.74 3.75 -9.19
N GLY A 230 7.28 2.81 -9.93
CA GLY A 230 7.45 2.82 -11.38
C GLY A 230 6.38 1.95 -12.06
N CYS A 231 6.75 0.73 -12.45
CA CYS A 231 5.85 -0.17 -13.18
C CYS A 231 4.58 -0.56 -12.42
N ILE A 232 4.51 -0.41 -11.10
CA ILE A 232 3.27 -0.64 -10.36
C ILE A 232 2.15 0.33 -10.71
N ILE A 233 2.50 1.55 -11.16
CA ILE A 233 1.52 2.52 -11.66
C ILE A 233 0.82 1.99 -12.91
N GLU A 234 1.57 1.31 -13.76
CA GLU A 234 1.09 0.79 -15.03
C GLU A 234 0.22 -0.47 -14.85
N GLY A 235 0.62 -1.35 -13.91
CA GLY A 235 0.08 -2.70 -13.82
C GLY A 235 0.61 -3.61 -14.93
N ASN A 236 0.39 -4.92 -14.83
CA ASN A 236 0.58 -5.82 -15.98
C ASN A 236 -0.64 -5.80 -16.91
N THR A 237 -1.80 -5.45 -16.37
CA THR A 237 -3.02 -5.05 -17.08
C THR A 237 -3.54 -3.76 -16.48
N LEU A 238 -4.43 -3.07 -17.17
CA LEU A 238 -5.07 -1.86 -16.61
C LEU A 238 -5.95 -2.17 -15.40
N GLU A 239 -6.36 -3.41 -15.21
CA GLU A 239 -7.13 -3.82 -14.05
C GLU A 239 -6.30 -3.75 -12.76
N ASN A 240 -5.05 -4.20 -12.77
CA ASN A 240 -4.20 -4.21 -11.58
C ASN A 240 -3.24 -3.02 -11.47
N ARG A 241 -3.46 -1.95 -12.28
CA ARG A 241 -2.75 -0.69 -12.10
C ARG A 241 -2.97 -0.11 -10.71
N TYR A 242 -2.05 0.66 -10.22
CA TYR A 242 -2.24 1.38 -8.95
C TYR A 242 -3.25 2.52 -9.13
N ARG A 243 -4.37 2.45 -8.42
CA ARG A 243 -5.42 3.48 -8.41
C ARG A 243 -5.34 4.27 -7.12
N TRP A 244 -4.88 5.51 -7.18
CA TRP A 244 -4.69 6.32 -5.99
C TRP A 244 -5.99 6.53 -5.19
N LYS A 245 -7.13 6.66 -5.85
CA LYS A 245 -8.45 6.81 -5.22
C LYS A 245 -8.85 5.60 -4.36
N GLU A 246 -8.39 4.41 -4.73
CA GLU A 246 -8.61 3.18 -3.97
C GLU A 246 -7.62 3.02 -2.79
N SER A 247 -6.62 3.90 -2.70
CA SER A 247 -5.58 3.87 -1.65
C SER A 247 -5.79 4.92 -0.55
N VAL A 248 -6.88 5.68 -0.58
CA VAL A 248 -7.21 6.72 0.39
C VAL A 248 -8.54 6.44 1.08
N GLY A 249 -8.82 7.12 2.18
CA GLY A 249 -10.01 6.88 3.01
C GLY A 249 -9.77 5.86 4.11
N ASP A 250 -10.85 5.30 4.66
CA ASP A 250 -10.78 4.30 5.72
C ASP A 250 -10.09 3.02 5.21
N ILE A 251 -9.20 2.48 6.03
CA ILE A 251 -8.38 1.31 5.67
C ILE A 251 -9.23 0.08 5.24
N LYS A 252 -10.42 -0.10 5.84
CA LYS A 252 -11.31 -1.21 5.48
C LYS A 252 -11.89 -1.08 4.06
N ASP A 253 -11.96 0.14 3.54
CA ASP A 253 -12.55 0.47 2.24
C ASP A 253 -11.48 0.64 1.14
N ARG A 254 -10.20 0.44 1.47
CA ARG A 254 -9.12 0.42 0.50
C ARG A 254 -9.04 -0.96 -0.14
N ARG A 255 -9.20 -1.00 -1.46
CA ARG A 255 -9.19 -2.26 -2.21
C ARG A 255 -7.77 -2.83 -2.24
N THR A 256 -7.59 -4.03 -1.69
CA THR A 256 -6.32 -4.76 -1.82
C THR A 256 -5.99 -5.03 -3.29
N ASN A 257 -4.72 -4.99 -3.63
CA ASN A 257 -4.24 -5.18 -4.98
C ASN A 257 -3.08 -6.19 -5.03
N PHE A 258 -2.90 -6.79 -6.20
CA PHE A 258 -1.66 -7.44 -6.57
C PHE A 258 -0.94 -6.52 -7.52
N ASN A 259 0.29 -6.11 -7.18
CA ASN A 259 0.99 -5.18 -8.04
C ASN A 259 1.51 -5.85 -9.32
N ARG A 260 2.05 -5.05 -10.21
CA ARG A 260 2.57 -5.50 -11.50
C ARG A 260 3.56 -6.67 -11.38
N TRP A 261 4.29 -6.78 -10.29
CA TRP A 261 5.33 -7.79 -10.07
C TRP A 261 4.79 -9.11 -9.51
N ALA A 262 3.56 -9.12 -8.99
CA ALA A 262 2.91 -10.32 -8.46
C ALA A 262 2.59 -11.35 -9.54
N VAL A 263 2.51 -10.93 -10.80
CA VAL A 263 2.12 -11.76 -11.92
C VAL A 263 3.34 -12.09 -12.75
N HIS A 264 3.73 -13.36 -12.78
CA HIS A 264 4.72 -13.84 -13.73
C HIS A 264 4.10 -14.04 -15.11
N LEU A 265 4.82 -13.55 -16.12
CA LEU A 265 4.68 -14.01 -17.50
C LEU A 265 5.15 -15.46 -17.60
N THR A 266 4.40 -16.38 -17.07
CA THR A 266 4.56 -17.77 -17.47
C THR A 266 3.80 -17.95 -18.76
N SER A 267 4.38 -18.70 -19.71
CA SER A 267 3.89 -18.98 -21.03
C SER A 267 2.37 -19.09 -21.11
N GLU A 268 1.77 -18.85 -22.29
CA GLU A 268 0.35 -19.02 -22.60
C GLU A 268 -0.28 -20.31 -22.02
N GLU A 269 0.53 -21.35 -21.74
CA GLU A 269 0.10 -22.62 -21.18
C GLU A 269 -0.30 -22.58 -19.70
N ASN A 270 0.21 -21.63 -18.88
CA ASN A 270 0.00 -21.62 -17.44
C ASN A 270 -0.90 -20.49 -16.91
N GLY A 271 -1.41 -19.63 -17.79
CA GLY A 271 -2.27 -18.51 -17.43
C GLY A 271 -1.54 -17.41 -16.63
N TRP A 272 -2.03 -16.22 -16.71
CA TRP A 272 -1.47 -14.99 -16.15
C TRP A 272 -1.67 -14.82 -14.63
N HIS A 273 -1.84 -15.90 -13.84
CA HIS A 273 -2.46 -15.82 -12.52
C HIS A 273 -1.58 -16.30 -11.35
N THR A 274 -0.26 -16.35 -11.53
CA THR A 274 0.62 -16.70 -10.40
C THR A 274 0.86 -15.47 -9.52
N GLN A 275 0.15 -15.38 -8.42
CA GLN A 275 0.25 -14.29 -7.47
C GLN A 275 1.22 -14.67 -6.34
N TYR A 276 2.32 -13.93 -6.23
CA TYR A 276 3.27 -14.10 -5.13
C TYR A 276 2.96 -13.13 -4.00
N SER A 277 2.94 -13.64 -2.78
CA SER A 277 2.54 -12.92 -1.59
C SER A 277 3.34 -11.63 -1.31
N HIS A 278 4.63 -11.63 -1.61
CA HIS A 278 5.51 -10.48 -1.38
C HIS A 278 5.27 -9.31 -2.34
N TYR A 279 4.32 -9.45 -3.25
CA TYR A 279 3.84 -8.37 -4.13
C TYR A 279 2.38 -7.97 -3.85
N ASN A 280 1.80 -8.51 -2.77
CA ASN A 280 0.48 -8.10 -2.31
C ASN A 280 0.54 -6.67 -1.76
N GLN A 281 -0.51 -5.91 -2.02
CA GLN A 281 -0.66 -4.55 -1.53
C GLN A 281 -1.95 -4.46 -0.70
N THR A 282 -1.81 -4.25 0.60
CA THR A 282 -2.97 -3.98 1.47
C THR A 282 -3.39 -2.51 1.42
N LEU A 283 -2.59 -1.68 0.78
CA LEU A 283 -2.73 -0.22 0.74
C LEU A 283 -2.80 0.42 2.14
N GLY A 284 -2.13 -0.22 3.12
CA GLY A 284 -1.91 0.36 4.44
C GLY A 284 -1.05 1.63 4.38
N ILE A 285 -0.11 1.67 3.41
CA ILE A 285 0.49 2.90 2.90
C ILE A 285 -0.13 3.16 1.53
N GLY A 286 -0.94 4.22 1.45
CA GLY A 286 -1.53 4.73 0.23
C GLY A 286 -1.06 6.16 -0.07
N PHE A 287 -1.75 6.84 -0.97
CA PHE A 287 -1.32 8.20 -1.37
C PHE A 287 -1.36 9.18 -0.20
N TYR A 288 -2.31 9.06 0.72
CA TYR A 288 -2.34 9.89 1.92
C TYR A 288 -1.07 9.72 2.76
N GLU A 289 -0.69 8.48 3.01
CA GLU A 289 0.49 8.17 3.83
C GLU A 289 1.79 8.54 3.11
N TYR A 290 1.87 8.45 1.79
CA TYR A 290 3.03 8.97 1.04
C TYR A 290 3.15 10.48 1.13
N PHE A 291 2.06 11.24 1.04
CA PHE A 291 2.09 12.69 1.27
C PHE A 291 2.51 13.02 2.70
N LEU A 292 1.95 12.33 3.69
CA LEU A 292 2.31 12.48 5.10
C LEU A 292 3.80 12.15 5.33
N LEU A 293 4.32 11.10 4.71
CA LEU A 293 5.73 10.76 4.77
C LEU A 293 6.60 11.89 4.23
N CYS A 294 6.25 12.44 3.07
CA CYS A 294 6.98 13.57 2.48
C CYS A 294 7.06 14.75 3.45
N GLU A 295 5.95 15.14 4.05
CA GLU A 295 5.90 16.23 5.02
C GLU A 295 6.79 15.94 6.23
N LEU A 296 6.67 14.75 6.83
CA LEU A 296 7.41 14.36 8.03
C LEU A 296 8.92 14.24 7.83
N ILE A 297 9.38 13.84 6.63
CA ILE A 297 10.82 13.79 6.29
C ILE A 297 11.35 15.08 5.68
N GLY A 298 10.47 16.05 5.35
CA GLY A 298 10.84 17.33 4.75
C GLY A 298 11.13 17.25 3.24
N ALA A 299 10.56 16.27 2.54
CA ALA A 299 10.70 16.08 1.09
C ALA A 299 9.50 16.65 0.32
N LYS A 300 9.73 17.13 -0.91
CA LYS A 300 8.62 17.49 -1.80
C LYS A 300 7.96 16.22 -2.35
N PRO A 301 6.62 16.12 -2.36
CA PRO A 301 5.94 14.98 -2.96
C PRO A 301 6.03 15.02 -4.50
N LEU A 302 6.34 13.88 -5.10
CA LEU A 302 6.31 13.66 -6.54
C LEU A 302 5.50 12.38 -6.83
N PRO A 303 4.15 12.47 -6.75
CA PRO A 303 3.30 11.37 -7.17
C PRO A 303 3.39 11.13 -8.67
N VAL A 304 3.36 9.86 -9.08
CA VAL A 304 3.31 9.45 -10.49
C VAL A 304 1.94 8.89 -10.80
N LEU A 305 1.39 9.25 -11.96
CA LEU A 305 0.08 8.83 -12.43
C LEU A 305 0.16 7.99 -13.70
N ASN A 306 -0.77 7.04 -13.83
CA ASN A 306 -0.96 6.27 -15.06
C ASN A 306 -1.61 7.13 -16.14
N VAL A 307 -1.17 6.99 -17.38
CA VAL A 307 -1.68 7.74 -18.55
C VAL A 307 -2.57 6.89 -19.46
N GLY A 308 -3.22 5.87 -18.93
CA GLY A 308 -4.07 4.96 -19.68
C GLY A 308 -3.29 3.86 -20.40
N LEU A 309 -2.14 3.45 -19.85
CA LEU A 309 -1.28 2.41 -20.42
C LEU A 309 -0.89 1.39 -19.35
N ALA A 310 -1.02 0.10 -19.66
CA ALA A 310 -0.40 -0.96 -18.88
C ALA A 310 1.09 -1.09 -19.24
N CYS A 311 1.84 -1.85 -18.42
CA CYS A 311 3.25 -2.09 -18.65
C CYS A 311 3.50 -2.74 -20.00
N GLN A 312 4.12 -2.03 -20.92
CA GLN A 312 4.32 -2.47 -22.29
C GLN A 312 5.20 -3.72 -22.45
N PHE A 313 5.89 -4.14 -21.39
CA PHE A 313 6.60 -5.43 -21.36
C PHE A 313 5.67 -6.60 -21.01
N GLN A 314 4.41 -6.33 -20.64
CA GLN A 314 3.49 -7.35 -20.15
C GLN A 314 2.29 -7.56 -21.08
N SER A 315 1.47 -6.54 -21.31
CA SER A 315 0.21 -6.74 -22.05
C SER A 315 -0.02 -5.81 -23.21
N TYR A 316 0.64 -4.67 -23.30
CA TYR A 316 0.34 -3.59 -24.26
C TYR A 316 -1.10 -3.05 -24.19
N GLU A 317 -1.80 -3.32 -23.09
CA GLU A 317 -3.15 -2.83 -22.88
C GLU A 317 -3.14 -1.30 -22.78
N LEU A 318 -4.03 -0.65 -23.50
CA LEU A 318 -4.15 0.80 -23.48
C LEU A 318 -5.61 1.23 -23.64
N VAL A 319 -5.96 2.39 -23.12
CA VAL A 319 -7.19 3.11 -23.40
C VAL A 319 -6.89 4.13 -24.49
N GLU A 320 -7.67 4.13 -25.57
CA GLU A 320 -7.50 5.13 -26.64
C GLU A 320 -7.92 6.52 -26.16
N MET A 321 -7.27 7.57 -26.68
CA MET A 321 -7.53 8.94 -26.20
C MET A 321 -8.92 9.49 -26.53
N ASP A 322 -9.61 8.92 -27.50
CA ASP A 322 -10.97 9.24 -27.90
C ASP A 322 -12.03 8.42 -27.13
N GLU A 323 -11.63 7.44 -26.32
CA GLU A 323 -12.52 6.66 -25.48
C GLU A 323 -12.92 7.44 -24.20
N PRO A 324 -14.18 7.29 -23.74
CA PRO A 324 -14.64 7.95 -22.52
C PRO A 324 -13.78 7.62 -21.30
N GLU A 325 -13.25 6.42 -21.23
CA GLU A 325 -12.40 5.93 -20.13
C GLU A 325 -11.11 6.75 -20.01
N PHE A 326 -10.59 7.33 -21.09
CA PHE A 326 -9.42 8.19 -21.01
C PHE A 326 -9.67 9.47 -20.21
N GLN A 327 -10.91 9.98 -20.24
CA GLN A 327 -11.29 11.14 -19.44
C GLN A 327 -11.21 10.85 -17.92
N GLU A 328 -11.39 9.61 -17.50
CA GLU A 328 -11.24 9.22 -16.10
C GLU A 328 -9.78 9.39 -15.62
N PHE A 329 -8.80 9.04 -16.46
CA PHE A 329 -7.38 9.25 -16.14
C PHE A 329 -7.01 10.74 -16.02
N LEU A 330 -7.57 11.59 -16.90
CA LEU A 330 -7.38 13.04 -16.82
C LEU A 330 -8.02 13.60 -15.53
N GLN A 331 -9.24 13.14 -15.22
CA GLN A 331 -9.93 13.57 -14.00
C GLN A 331 -9.21 13.07 -12.75
N ASP A 332 -8.64 11.87 -12.75
CA ASP A 332 -7.84 11.33 -11.65
C ASP A 332 -6.64 12.22 -11.33
N ALA A 333 -6.02 12.82 -12.34
CA ALA A 333 -4.91 13.75 -12.15
C ALA A 333 -5.36 15.07 -11.50
N VAL A 334 -6.46 15.64 -11.97
CA VAL A 334 -7.05 16.86 -11.42
C VAL A 334 -7.52 16.64 -9.98
N ASP A 335 -8.18 15.52 -9.72
CA ASP A 335 -8.66 15.11 -8.40
C ASP A 335 -7.53 14.88 -7.40
N LEU A 336 -6.39 14.35 -7.85
CA LEU A 336 -5.22 14.16 -6.99
C LEU A 336 -4.66 15.50 -6.48
N ILE A 337 -4.60 16.50 -7.35
CA ILE A 337 -4.15 17.84 -6.96
C ILE A 337 -5.16 18.47 -5.98
N GLU A 338 -6.47 18.27 -6.21
CA GLU A 338 -7.49 18.69 -5.26
C GLU A 338 -7.38 17.95 -3.92
N PHE A 339 -7.10 16.62 -3.94
CA PHE A 339 -6.85 15.88 -2.72
C PHE A 339 -5.67 16.44 -1.94
N ALA A 340 -4.56 16.73 -2.63
CA ALA A 340 -3.35 17.23 -1.98
C ALA A 340 -3.47 18.69 -1.52
N ASN A 341 -4.06 19.56 -2.32
CA ASN A 341 -4.01 21.02 -2.14
C ASN A 341 -5.38 21.69 -1.95
N GLY A 342 -6.48 21.02 -2.30
CA GLY A 342 -7.82 21.60 -2.27
C GLY A 342 -8.29 21.96 -0.86
N PRO A 343 -9.23 22.89 -0.73
CA PRO A 343 -9.81 23.28 0.54
C PRO A 343 -10.65 22.14 1.15
N VAL A 344 -10.86 22.18 2.47
CA VAL A 344 -11.54 21.12 3.23
C VAL A 344 -12.99 20.88 2.84
N ASP A 345 -13.62 21.83 2.19
CA ASP A 345 -14.98 21.75 1.68
C ASP A 345 -15.08 21.29 0.21
N SER A 346 -13.94 21.09 -0.45
CA SER A 346 -13.91 20.47 -1.78
C SER A 346 -14.12 18.95 -1.68
N THR A 347 -14.42 18.31 -2.79
CA THR A 347 -14.69 16.87 -2.85
C THR A 347 -13.52 16.06 -2.27
N TRP A 348 -12.32 16.25 -2.80
CA TRP A 348 -11.15 15.46 -2.39
C TRP A 348 -10.39 16.06 -1.20
N GLY A 349 -10.39 17.39 -1.03
CA GLY A 349 -9.88 18.03 0.17
C GLY A 349 -10.63 17.60 1.43
N SER A 350 -11.95 17.35 1.32
CA SER A 350 -12.74 16.80 2.43
C SER A 350 -12.34 15.37 2.82
N VAL A 351 -11.91 14.55 1.85
CA VAL A 351 -11.40 13.20 2.11
C VAL A 351 -10.09 13.28 2.88
N ARG A 352 -9.15 14.12 2.43
CA ARG A 352 -7.88 14.37 3.15
C ARG A 352 -8.13 14.82 4.59
N ALA A 353 -9.03 15.79 4.78
CA ALA A 353 -9.36 16.33 6.10
C ALA A 353 -9.96 15.26 7.03
N LYS A 354 -10.86 14.40 6.52
CA LYS A 354 -11.42 13.26 7.27
C LYS A 354 -10.38 12.23 7.65
N MET A 355 -9.30 12.09 6.88
CA MET A 355 -8.16 11.25 7.20
C MET A 355 -7.22 11.86 8.26
N GLY A 356 -7.50 13.07 8.73
CA GLY A 356 -6.78 13.72 9.82
C GLY A 356 -5.85 14.86 9.40
N HIS A 357 -5.82 15.23 8.11
CA HIS A 357 -4.95 16.30 7.59
C HIS A 357 -5.77 17.40 6.88
N PRO A 358 -6.31 18.37 7.61
CA PRO A 358 -7.12 19.45 7.01
C PRO A 358 -6.28 20.40 6.15
N GLU A 359 -5.00 20.60 6.47
CA GLU A 359 -4.12 21.50 5.74
C GLU A 359 -3.65 20.88 4.40
N PRO A 360 -3.38 21.71 3.37
CA PRO A 360 -2.77 21.24 2.13
C PRO A 360 -1.39 20.63 2.32
N PHE A 361 -1.06 19.57 1.57
CA PHE A 361 0.28 18.97 1.53
C PHE A 361 1.30 19.77 0.70
N GLY A 362 0.86 20.79 -0.03
CA GLY A 362 1.76 21.63 -0.82
C GLY A 362 2.34 20.93 -2.04
N LEU A 363 1.54 20.15 -2.74
CA LEU A 363 1.93 19.51 -4.01
C LEU A 363 2.27 20.56 -5.07
N THR A 364 3.45 20.48 -5.65
CA THR A 364 3.94 21.42 -6.68
C THR A 364 4.34 20.75 -7.99
N MET A 365 4.37 19.40 -8.03
CA MET A 365 4.77 18.66 -9.21
C MET A 365 4.11 17.29 -9.26
N VAL A 366 3.82 16.79 -10.48
CA VAL A 366 3.20 15.50 -10.75
C VAL A 366 3.94 14.79 -11.87
N GLY A 367 4.23 13.52 -11.71
CA GLY A 367 4.78 12.65 -12.75
C GLY A 367 3.68 12.14 -13.67
N ILE A 368 3.86 12.32 -14.97
CA ILE A 368 2.93 11.90 -16.03
C ILE A 368 3.49 10.65 -16.69
N GLY A 369 2.94 9.51 -16.32
CA GLY A 369 3.38 8.19 -16.79
C GLY A 369 4.67 7.70 -16.13
N ASN A 370 4.96 6.42 -16.37
CA ASN A 370 6.20 5.76 -15.99
C ASN A 370 6.73 4.94 -17.16
N GLU A 371 8.00 5.10 -17.49
CA GLU A 371 8.68 4.36 -18.58
C GLU A 371 7.88 4.29 -19.90
N GLN A 372 7.03 5.26 -20.15
CA GLN A 372 6.27 5.38 -21.39
C GLN A 372 6.96 6.38 -22.31
N TRP A 373 7.16 5.98 -23.54
CA TRP A 373 7.87 6.78 -24.53
C TRP A 373 7.07 6.84 -25.82
N GLN A 374 7.27 7.91 -26.58
CA GLN A 374 6.72 8.00 -27.92
C GLN A 374 7.23 6.86 -28.81
N THR A 375 6.32 6.10 -29.37
CA THR A 375 6.61 5.00 -30.30
C THR A 375 5.63 5.04 -31.48
N GLU A 376 5.78 4.14 -32.45
CA GLU A 376 4.81 4.00 -33.55
C GLU A 376 3.42 3.49 -33.05
N LYS A 377 3.39 2.82 -31.90
CA LYS A 377 2.16 2.25 -31.34
C LYS A 377 1.57 3.08 -30.20
N ILE A 378 2.37 3.93 -29.57
CA ILE A 378 1.99 4.69 -28.38
C ILE A 378 2.24 6.16 -28.63
N ASP A 379 1.18 6.94 -28.71
CA ASP A 379 1.23 8.39 -28.71
C ASP A 379 1.35 8.93 -27.28
N PHE A 380 2.55 8.83 -26.73
CA PHE A 380 2.81 9.35 -25.38
C PHE A 380 2.76 10.88 -25.31
N PHE A 381 3.24 11.56 -26.36
CA PHE A 381 3.25 13.02 -26.34
C PHE A 381 1.84 13.61 -26.42
N GLY A 382 0.95 13.02 -27.20
CA GLY A 382 -0.46 13.42 -27.24
C GLY A 382 -1.13 13.20 -25.89
N ARG A 383 -0.83 12.08 -25.20
CA ARG A 383 -1.32 11.81 -23.83
C ARG A 383 -0.80 12.84 -22.85
N TYR A 384 0.51 13.12 -22.88
CA TYR A 384 1.12 14.13 -22.02
C TYR A 384 0.46 15.50 -22.19
N GLN A 385 0.26 15.96 -23.43
CA GLN A 385 -0.43 17.23 -23.73
C GLN A 385 -1.88 17.25 -23.23
N ALA A 386 -2.59 16.11 -23.32
CA ALA A 386 -3.95 16.00 -22.79
C ALA A 386 -3.96 16.19 -21.26
N PHE A 387 -3.01 15.55 -20.54
CA PHE A 387 -2.84 15.74 -19.09
C PHE A 387 -2.44 17.19 -18.75
N GLU A 388 -1.48 17.76 -19.47
CA GLU A 388 -1.06 19.15 -19.30
C GLU A 388 -2.27 20.10 -19.44
N LYS A 389 -3.02 19.98 -20.52
CA LYS A 389 -4.21 20.79 -20.75
C LYS A 389 -5.25 20.63 -19.64
N ALA A 390 -5.51 19.41 -19.19
CA ALA A 390 -6.50 19.16 -18.13
C ALA A 390 -6.05 19.71 -16.78
N ILE A 391 -4.79 19.53 -16.42
CA ILE A 391 -4.23 19.99 -15.15
C ILE A 391 -4.10 21.52 -15.15
N HIS A 392 -3.46 22.11 -16.16
CA HIS A 392 -3.20 23.55 -16.22
C HIS A 392 -4.45 24.38 -16.42
N ALA A 393 -5.55 23.82 -16.91
CA ALA A 393 -6.85 24.49 -16.92
C ALA A 393 -7.34 24.88 -15.52
N LYS A 394 -6.93 24.16 -14.47
CA LYS A 394 -7.35 24.39 -13.08
C LYS A 394 -6.17 24.75 -12.14
N TYR A 395 -4.98 24.23 -12.43
CA TYR A 395 -3.78 24.33 -11.60
C TYR A 395 -2.55 24.67 -12.45
N PRO A 396 -2.47 25.88 -13.01
CA PRO A 396 -1.39 26.28 -13.93
C PRO A 396 0.01 26.28 -13.28
N GLU A 397 0.08 26.34 -11.95
CA GLU A 397 1.34 26.37 -11.19
C GLU A 397 1.98 24.98 -11.00
N ILE A 398 1.27 23.89 -11.29
CA ILE A 398 1.76 22.53 -11.09
C ILE A 398 2.74 22.17 -12.21
N LYS A 399 3.95 21.77 -11.81
CA LYS A 399 4.97 21.28 -12.74
C LYS A 399 4.70 19.84 -13.14
N LEU A 400 4.78 19.55 -14.42
CA LEU A 400 4.61 18.20 -14.95
C LEU A 400 5.97 17.60 -15.29
N ILE A 401 6.16 16.33 -14.91
CA ILE A 401 7.39 15.58 -15.15
C ILE A 401 7.04 14.37 -16.01
N GLY A 402 7.54 14.34 -17.22
CA GLY A 402 7.34 13.26 -18.17
C GLY A 402 8.55 12.35 -18.34
N SER A 403 8.39 11.28 -19.10
CA SER A 403 9.46 10.35 -19.46
C SER A 403 10.24 10.82 -20.66
N ALA A 404 11.59 10.68 -20.64
CA ALA A 404 12.46 11.13 -21.71
C ALA A 404 13.19 9.99 -22.46
N GLY A 405 12.77 8.76 -22.30
CA GLY A 405 13.36 7.60 -22.96
C GLY A 405 14.29 6.78 -22.05
N PRO A 406 14.70 5.55 -22.51
CA PRO A 406 15.40 4.60 -21.66
C PRO A 406 16.89 4.93 -21.48
N ASP A 407 17.50 5.62 -22.42
CA ASP A 407 18.93 6.02 -22.37
C ASP A 407 19.21 7.24 -23.26
N ILE A 408 20.28 7.97 -22.95
CA ILE A 408 20.68 9.21 -23.62
C ILE A 408 21.15 9.03 -25.07
N THR A 409 21.33 7.80 -25.54
CA THR A 409 21.76 7.49 -26.91
C THR A 409 20.64 6.99 -27.79
N SER A 410 19.42 6.93 -27.25
CA SER A 410 18.27 6.42 -27.97
C SER A 410 17.55 7.51 -28.77
N GLU A 411 17.02 7.14 -29.92
CA GLU A 411 16.13 8.01 -30.72
C GLU A 411 14.91 8.49 -29.91
N ARG A 412 14.46 7.69 -28.94
CA ARG A 412 13.33 8.04 -28.05
C ARG A 412 13.70 9.19 -27.13
N TYR A 413 14.95 9.24 -26.65
CA TYR A 413 15.47 10.34 -25.85
C TYR A 413 15.54 11.63 -26.67
N ASP A 414 16.08 11.57 -27.90
CA ASP A 414 16.19 12.73 -28.77
C ASP A 414 14.80 13.32 -29.10
N LYS A 415 13.82 12.46 -29.46
CA LYS A 415 12.44 12.88 -29.70
C LYS A 415 11.78 13.51 -28.47
N ALA A 416 12.03 12.97 -27.27
CA ALA A 416 11.51 13.53 -26.02
C ALA A 416 12.12 14.89 -25.71
N TRP A 417 13.44 15.08 -25.90
CA TRP A 417 14.09 16.37 -25.74
C TRP A 417 13.56 17.42 -26.71
N GLU A 418 13.39 17.06 -27.98
CA GLU A 418 12.79 17.94 -28.98
C GLU A 418 11.39 18.36 -28.58
N PHE A 419 10.55 17.41 -28.17
CA PHE A 419 9.19 17.67 -27.73
C PHE A 419 9.13 18.61 -26.49
N TYR A 420 9.86 18.30 -25.42
CA TYR A 420 9.83 19.11 -24.20
C TYR A 420 10.45 20.49 -24.40
N ASN A 421 11.47 20.62 -25.22
CA ASN A 421 12.02 21.94 -25.57
C ASN A 421 11.01 22.81 -26.33
N CYS A 422 10.22 22.20 -27.23
CA CYS A 422 9.14 22.93 -27.90
C CYS A 422 8.08 23.44 -26.92
N LEU A 423 7.71 22.65 -25.93
CA LEU A 423 6.74 23.06 -24.91
C LEU A 423 7.26 24.22 -24.05
N LEU A 424 8.52 24.19 -23.65
CA LEU A 424 9.14 25.28 -22.90
C LEU A 424 9.10 26.61 -23.66
N TYR A 425 9.38 26.59 -24.97
CA TYR A 425 9.32 27.80 -25.81
C TYR A 425 7.91 28.34 -26.07
N THR A 426 6.90 27.47 -26.02
CA THR A 426 5.51 27.88 -26.24
C THR A 426 4.82 28.40 -24.97
N SER A 427 5.26 27.95 -23.79
CA SER A 427 4.72 28.42 -22.51
C SER A 427 5.32 29.77 -22.07
N ASP A 428 6.61 29.99 -22.29
CA ASP A 428 7.28 31.26 -21.90
C ASP A 428 6.98 32.44 -22.87
N ALA A 429 6.60 32.14 -24.12
CA ALA A 429 6.25 33.19 -25.09
C ALA A 429 4.86 33.84 -24.86
N ALA A 430 4.04 33.25 -23.98
CA ALA A 430 2.71 33.81 -23.63
C ALA A 430 2.76 34.82 -22.48
N ASP A 431 3.84 34.82 -21.67
CA ASP A 431 3.98 35.71 -20.51
C ASP A 431 4.74 37.01 -20.86
N ASP A 432 5.31 37.14 -22.05
CA ASP A 432 6.07 38.33 -22.54
C ASP A 432 5.29 39.18 -23.56
N LEU A 433 3.99 38.97 -23.75
CA LEU A 433 3.08 39.77 -24.55
C LEU A 433 1.93 40.31 -23.75
#